data_299cd53d5721b773c9567198d7e21156
#
_entry.id   299cd53d5721b773c9567198d7e21156
#
_cell.length_a   1.000
_cell.length_b   1.000
_cell.length_c   1.000
_cell.angle_alpha   90.00
_cell.angle_beta   90.00
_cell.angle_gamma   90.00
#
_symmetry.space_group_name_H-M   'P 1'
#
loop_
_entity.id
_entity.type
_entity.pdbx_description
1 polymer ?
#
loop_
_entity_poly.entity_id
_entity_poly.type
_entity_poly.pdbx_seq_one_letter_code
_entity_poly.pdbx_strand_id
1 'polypeptide(L)'
;VKAVVFPATWKTYISSAKMRVLKPKIDEISQKYPKQEDALKKQQETMSLYSQYGVSPMGGCLPMLIQFPILMALFMFVPSAIELRQQSFLWADDLSTYDAIVNFPFHIPFLGSHLSLFCLLMTAVNVLNAKFMMQQQDTGAQPQMAAMKWMSYLMPIMFLFILNDYPAGLNYYYFISTLISVLTTIVLRKTTDEAQLLAQLEMNKKDPKKTKQSGFAARLEAMQKQQEEMKKARQGKK
;
A
#
# COMPACT_ATOMS: atom_id res chain seq x y z
N VAL A 1 15.32 0.33 12.47
CA VAL A 1 14.06 -0.29 11.99
C VAL A 1 14.13 -0.54 10.48
N LYS A 2 14.35 0.48 9.63
CA LYS A 2 14.31 0.34 8.15
C LYS A 2 15.33 -0.66 7.59
N ALA A 3 16.54 -0.73 8.12
CA ALA A 3 17.55 -1.69 7.70
C ALA A 3 17.12 -3.15 7.98
N VAL A 4 16.47 -3.40 9.12
CA VAL A 4 15.97 -4.72 9.49
C VAL A 4 14.79 -5.15 8.60
N VAL A 5 13.94 -4.21 8.21
CA VAL A 5 12.76 -4.47 7.36
C VAL A 5 13.11 -4.50 5.87
N PHE A 6 14.30 -4.05 5.47
CA PHE A 6 14.73 -3.95 4.08
C PHE A 6 14.59 -5.27 3.27
N PRO A 7 14.98 -6.47 3.78
CA PRO A 7 14.82 -7.70 3.03
C PRO A 7 13.35 -8.04 2.72
N ALA A 8 12.44 -7.71 3.64
CA ALA A 8 11.01 -7.88 3.42
C ALA A 8 10.49 -6.87 2.37
N THR A 9 10.93 -5.62 2.45
CA THR A 9 10.61 -4.57 1.48
C THR A 9 11.09 -4.93 0.07
N TRP A 10 12.29 -5.49 -0.05
CA TRP A 10 12.82 -6.00 -1.32
C TRP A 10 11.92 -7.07 -1.95
N LYS A 11 11.57 -8.10 -1.17
CA LYS A 11 10.69 -9.19 -1.65
C LYS A 11 9.33 -8.65 -2.11
N THR A 12 8.78 -7.71 -1.38
CA THR A 12 7.51 -7.07 -1.72
C THR A 12 7.62 -6.25 -2.99
N TYR A 13 8.69 -5.48 -3.14
CA TYR A 13 8.95 -4.70 -4.34
C TYR A 13 9.02 -5.62 -5.58
N ILE A 14 9.79 -6.71 -5.51
CA ILE A 14 9.88 -7.68 -6.61
C ILE A 14 8.51 -8.30 -6.93
N SER A 15 7.69 -8.61 -5.92
CA SER A 15 6.32 -9.09 -6.14
C SER A 15 5.46 -8.05 -6.88
N SER A 16 5.53 -6.78 -6.48
CA SER A 16 4.84 -5.68 -7.14
C SER A 16 5.35 -5.43 -8.57
N ALA A 17 6.67 -5.52 -8.78
CA ALA A 17 7.28 -5.42 -10.11
C ALA A 17 6.80 -6.54 -11.04
N LYS A 18 6.68 -7.78 -10.55
CA LYS A 18 6.11 -8.90 -11.31
C LYS A 18 4.66 -8.64 -11.73
N MET A 19 3.84 -8.08 -10.85
CA MET A 19 2.46 -7.72 -11.19
C MET A 19 2.41 -6.61 -12.25
N ARG A 20 3.29 -5.61 -12.15
CA ARG A 20 3.38 -4.51 -13.12
C ARG A 20 3.77 -4.99 -14.52
N VAL A 21 4.73 -5.90 -14.62
CA VAL A 21 5.17 -6.48 -15.90
C VAL A 21 4.06 -7.31 -16.57
N LEU A 22 3.13 -7.88 -15.79
CA LEU A 22 1.96 -8.61 -16.31
C LEU A 22 0.79 -7.68 -16.69
N LYS A 23 0.90 -6.37 -16.45
CA LYS A 23 -0.16 -5.40 -16.75
C LYS A 23 -0.73 -5.51 -18.16
N PRO A 24 0.05 -5.56 -19.26
CA PRO A 24 -0.52 -5.67 -20.60
C PRO A 24 -1.44 -6.88 -20.77
N LYS A 25 -1.11 -8.04 -20.17
CA LYS A 25 -1.96 -9.23 -20.21
C LYS A 25 -3.25 -9.08 -19.37
N ILE A 26 -3.19 -8.29 -18.31
CA ILE A 26 -4.37 -7.96 -17.50
C ILE A 26 -5.27 -6.96 -18.22
N ASP A 27 -4.69 -6.04 -18.98
CA ASP A 27 -5.44 -5.09 -19.80
C ASP A 27 -6.21 -5.81 -20.92
N GLU A 28 -5.63 -6.88 -21.53
CA GLU A 28 -6.34 -7.76 -22.46
C GLU A 28 -7.56 -8.45 -21.80
N ILE A 29 -7.40 -8.99 -20.58
CA ILE A 29 -8.51 -9.55 -19.81
C ILE A 29 -9.56 -8.47 -19.52
N SER A 30 -9.12 -7.25 -19.24
CA SER A 30 -10.01 -6.13 -18.96
C SER A 30 -10.84 -5.70 -20.16
N GLN A 31 -10.28 -5.75 -21.36
CA GLN A 31 -10.99 -5.49 -22.62
C GLN A 31 -11.98 -6.62 -22.97
N LYS A 32 -11.65 -7.87 -22.63
CA LYS A 32 -12.54 -9.02 -22.83
C LYS A 32 -13.81 -8.95 -21.97
N TYR A 33 -13.72 -8.33 -20.78
CA TYR A 33 -14.84 -8.19 -19.85
C TYR A 33 -15.12 -6.72 -19.50
N PRO A 34 -15.74 -5.94 -20.42
CA PRO A 34 -15.96 -4.51 -20.20
C PRO A 34 -17.15 -4.22 -19.27
N LYS A 35 -18.08 -5.19 -19.10
CA LYS A 35 -19.31 -5.01 -18.31
C LYS A 35 -19.05 -5.23 -16.82
N GLN A 36 -19.74 -4.45 -16.01
CA GLN A 36 -19.66 -4.52 -14.54
C GLN A 36 -20.21 -5.86 -13.99
N GLU A 37 -21.14 -6.48 -14.72
CA GLU A 37 -21.72 -7.80 -14.39
C GLU A 37 -20.68 -8.93 -14.47
N ASP A 38 -19.66 -8.79 -15.31
CA ASP A 38 -18.58 -9.75 -15.50
C ASP A 38 -17.37 -9.50 -14.56
N ALA A 39 -17.48 -8.58 -13.61
CA ALA A 39 -16.38 -8.22 -12.70
C ALA A 39 -15.81 -9.44 -11.94
N LEU A 40 -16.66 -10.40 -11.57
CA LEU A 40 -16.22 -11.64 -10.91
C LEU A 40 -15.42 -12.53 -11.87
N LYS A 41 -15.84 -12.68 -13.12
CA LYS A 41 -15.12 -13.46 -14.14
C LYS A 41 -13.76 -12.82 -14.45
N LYS A 42 -13.73 -11.49 -14.61
CA LYS A 42 -12.51 -10.73 -14.78
C LYS A 42 -11.53 -10.94 -13.61
N GLN A 43 -12.05 -10.91 -12.37
CA GLN A 43 -11.23 -11.15 -11.18
C GLN A 43 -10.70 -12.58 -11.15
N GLN A 44 -11.52 -13.58 -11.51
CA GLN A 44 -11.10 -14.99 -11.57
C GLN A 44 -10.03 -15.21 -12.63
N GLU A 45 -10.21 -14.67 -13.87
CA GLU A 45 -9.19 -14.78 -14.92
C GLU A 45 -7.89 -14.08 -14.53
N THR A 46 -7.96 -12.91 -13.88
CA THR A 46 -6.78 -12.20 -13.38
C THR A 46 -6.04 -13.00 -12.29
N MET A 47 -6.79 -13.61 -11.37
CA MET A 47 -6.22 -14.48 -10.33
C MET A 47 -5.59 -15.75 -10.93
N SER A 48 -6.27 -16.36 -11.93
CA SER A 48 -5.75 -17.50 -12.68
C SER A 48 -4.46 -17.14 -13.41
N LEU A 49 -4.42 -15.96 -14.05
CA LEU A 49 -3.20 -15.43 -14.69
C LEU A 49 -2.04 -15.33 -13.68
N TYR A 50 -2.26 -14.69 -12.53
CA TYR A 50 -1.22 -14.59 -11.49
C TYR A 50 -0.74 -15.96 -11.02
N SER A 51 -1.65 -16.91 -10.83
CA SER A 51 -1.34 -18.27 -10.45
C SER A 51 -0.47 -18.98 -11.51
N GLN A 52 -0.81 -18.84 -12.80
CA GLN A 52 -0.05 -19.42 -13.92
C GLN A 52 1.40 -18.91 -13.99
N TYR A 53 1.63 -17.65 -13.61
CA TYR A 53 2.96 -17.05 -13.58
C TYR A 53 3.67 -17.19 -12.22
N GLY A 54 3.03 -17.84 -11.23
CA GLY A 54 3.58 -18.01 -9.89
C GLY A 54 3.74 -16.69 -9.13
N VAL A 55 2.88 -15.70 -9.42
CA VAL A 55 2.87 -14.40 -8.77
C VAL A 55 1.79 -14.36 -7.70
N SER A 56 2.13 -13.94 -6.48
CA SER A 56 1.16 -13.77 -5.41
C SER A 56 0.74 -12.31 -5.28
N PRO A 57 -0.56 -11.98 -5.44
CA PRO A 57 -1.06 -10.62 -5.23
C PRO A 57 -0.95 -10.15 -3.78
N MET A 58 -0.85 -11.08 -2.83
CA MET A 58 -0.65 -10.76 -1.42
C MET A 58 0.75 -10.23 -1.08
N GLY A 59 1.73 -10.43 -1.97
CA GLY A 59 3.07 -9.88 -1.75
C GLY A 59 3.08 -8.36 -1.62
N GLY A 60 2.13 -7.66 -2.24
CA GLY A 60 2.00 -6.19 -2.19
C GLY A 60 1.52 -5.63 -0.85
N CYS A 61 0.73 -6.36 -0.06
CA CYS A 61 0.20 -5.90 1.22
C CYS A 61 1.06 -6.29 2.44
N LEU A 62 2.06 -7.16 2.26
CA LEU A 62 2.93 -7.63 3.34
C LEU A 62 3.64 -6.51 4.12
N PRO A 63 4.16 -5.43 3.48
CA PRO A 63 4.77 -4.32 4.21
C PRO A 63 3.79 -3.65 5.17
N MET A 64 2.53 -3.51 4.78
CA MET A 64 1.50 -2.90 5.63
C MET A 64 1.27 -3.73 6.90
N LEU A 65 1.22 -5.06 6.78
CA LEU A 65 1.08 -5.96 7.92
C LEU A 65 2.27 -5.90 8.88
N ILE A 66 3.50 -5.80 8.35
CA ILE A 66 4.71 -5.66 9.17
C ILE A 66 4.78 -4.26 9.80
N GLN A 67 4.36 -3.24 9.08
CA GLN A 67 4.42 -1.85 9.53
C GLN A 67 3.40 -1.56 10.63
N PHE A 68 2.24 -2.23 10.65
CA PHE A 68 1.15 -1.94 11.59
C PHE A 68 1.53 -2.11 13.07
N PRO A 69 2.16 -3.21 13.51
CA PRO A 69 2.62 -3.35 14.90
C PRO A 69 3.66 -2.28 15.29
N ILE A 70 4.56 -1.93 14.36
CA ILE A 70 5.58 -0.89 14.58
C ILE A 70 4.90 0.47 14.73
N LEU A 71 3.89 0.75 13.91
CA LEU A 71 3.07 1.96 13.97
C LEU A 71 2.43 2.09 15.35
N MET A 72 1.72 1.04 15.80
CA MET A 72 1.04 1.03 17.10
C MET A 72 2.01 1.22 18.26
N ALA A 73 3.15 0.54 18.23
CA ALA A 73 4.17 0.70 19.25
C ALA A 73 4.68 2.15 19.34
N LEU A 74 4.94 2.79 18.21
CA LEU A 74 5.41 4.18 18.16
C LEU A 74 4.33 5.19 18.61
N PHE A 75 3.06 4.95 18.24
CA PHE A 75 1.95 5.79 18.70
C PHE A 75 1.81 5.80 20.22
N MET A 76 2.09 4.67 20.88
CA MET A 76 2.04 4.58 22.34
C MET A 76 3.34 5.05 23.00
N PHE A 77 4.47 4.78 22.38
CA PHE A 77 5.79 5.07 22.95
C PHE A 77 6.17 6.55 22.87
N VAL A 78 6.02 7.17 21.69
CA VAL A 78 6.54 8.54 21.48
C VAL A 78 5.91 9.59 22.39
N PRO A 79 4.58 9.61 22.62
CA PRO A 79 4.00 10.57 23.57
C PRO A 79 4.41 10.36 25.02
N SER A 80 4.81 9.13 25.38
CA SER A 80 5.24 8.78 26.75
C SER A 80 6.74 8.80 26.96
N ALA A 81 7.55 8.97 25.91
CA ALA A 81 8.99 8.96 25.96
C ALA A 81 9.54 10.22 26.63
N ILE A 82 10.09 10.07 27.84
CA ILE A 82 10.68 11.17 28.60
C ILE A 82 11.92 11.72 27.89
N GLU A 83 12.66 10.89 27.16
CA GLU A 83 13.87 11.23 26.44
C GLU A 83 13.64 12.27 25.31
N LEU A 84 12.42 12.37 24.81
CA LEU A 84 12.04 13.34 23.77
C LEU A 84 11.59 14.69 24.36
N ARG A 85 11.36 14.75 25.66
CA ARG A 85 10.86 15.94 26.34
C ARG A 85 11.93 17.02 26.38
N GLN A 86 11.57 18.25 25.98
CA GLN A 86 12.48 19.40 25.91
C GLN A 86 13.70 19.18 24.98
N GLN A 87 13.62 18.21 24.07
CA GLN A 87 14.61 18.07 23.02
C GLN A 87 14.17 18.87 21.80
N SER A 88 14.93 19.91 21.49
CA SER A 88 14.69 20.73 20.29
C SER A 88 15.33 20.09 19.06
N PHE A 89 14.65 20.17 17.93
CA PHE A 89 15.17 19.72 16.65
C PHE A 89 14.64 20.57 15.50
N LEU A 90 15.56 21.16 14.73
CA LEU A 90 15.26 22.10 13.65
C LEU A 90 14.43 23.29 14.17
N TRP A 91 13.16 23.37 13.81
CA TRP A 91 12.23 24.43 14.21
C TRP A 91 11.30 23.99 15.34
N ALA A 92 11.33 22.74 15.76
CA ALA A 92 10.54 22.26 16.88
C ALA A 92 11.32 22.47 18.19
N ASP A 93 10.71 23.20 19.12
CA ASP A 93 11.31 23.47 20.43
C ASP A 93 11.26 22.24 21.35
N ASP A 94 10.26 21.38 21.15
CA ASP A 94 10.07 20.15 21.92
C ASP A 94 9.49 19.04 21.04
N LEU A 95 10.22 17.93 20.91
CA LEU A 95 9.79 16.76 20.12
C LEU A 95 8.64 15.97 20.77
N SER A 96 8.36 16.21 22.05
CA SER A 96 7.25 15.55 22.76
C SER A 96 5.92 16.25 22.55
N THR A 97 5.92 17.47 22.01
CA THR A 97 4.74 18.27 21.67
C THR A 97 4.65 18.52 20.17
N TYR A 98 3.59 19.14 19.70
CA TYR A 98 3.45 19.53 18.30
C TYR A 98 4.37 20.70 17.95
N ASP A 99 4.83 20.78 16.70
CA ASP A 99 5.55 21.92 16.15
C ASP A 99 4.55 22.89 15.50
N ALA A 100 4.38 24.09 16.06
CA ALA A 100 3.53 25.10 15.47
C ALA A 100 4.34 26.11 14.65
N ILE A 101 4.37 25.97 13.32
CA ILE A 101 5.02 26.97 12.47
C ILE A 101 4.10 28.16 12.19
N VAL A 102 2.80 27.94 12.19
CA VAL A 102 1.76 28.95 12.02
C VAL A 102 0.72 28.76 13.11
N ASN A 103 0.45 29.84 13.85
CA ASN A 103 -0.65 29.92 14.79
C ASN A 103 -1.76 30.80 14.21
N PHE A 104 -2.97 30.27 14.20
CA PHE A 104 -4.15 30.98 13.72
C PHE A 104 -4.85 31.69 14.89
N PRO A 105 -5.34 32.93 14.70
CA PRO A 105 -6.10 33.62 15.75
C PRO A 105 -7.52 33.06 15.94
N PHE A 106 -7.92 32.10 15.12
CA PHE A 106 -9.23 31.43 15.15
C PHE A 106 -9.05 29.91 15.09
N HIS A 107 -10.01 29.19 15.65
CA HIS A 107 -10.01 27.73 15.65
C HIS A 107 -10.62 27.20 14.35
N ILE A 108 -9.83 26.47 13.58
CA ILE A 108 -10.30 25.80 12.35
C ILE A 108 -10.85 24.43 12.74
N PRO A 109 -12.11 24.07 12.38
CA PRO A 109 -12.64 22.75 12.63
C PRO A 109 -11.71 21.66 12.10
N PHE A 110 -11.41 20.66 12.93
CA PHE A 110 -10.52 19.53 12.66
C PHE A 110 -9.01 19.83 12.57
N LEU A 111 -8.58 21.07 12.35
CA LEU A 111 -7.16 21.44 12.27
C LEU A 111 -6.65 22.10 13.57
N GLY A 112 -7.56 22.66 14.40
CA GLY A 112 -7.17 23.39 15.61
C GLY A 112 -6.78 24.85 15.34
N SER A 113 -5.91 25.38 16.17
CA SER A 113 -5.41 26.77 16.09
C SER A 113 -3.97 26.88 15.59
N HIS A 114 -3.37 25.78 15.15
CA HIS A 114 -1.98 25.74 14.67
C HIS A 114 -1.81 24.79 13.51
N LEU A 115 -0.69 24.92 12.79
CA LEU A 115 -0.27 24.01 11.73
C LEU A 115 1.13 23.49 12.02
N SER A 116 1.25 22.18 12.14
CA SER A 116 2.52 21.48 12.29
C SER A 116 3.21 21.33 10.94
N LEU A 117 4.45 21.80 10.81
CA LEU A 117 5.22 21.66 9.57
C LEU A 117 5.67 20.21 9.37
N PHE A 118 6.07 19.50 10.43
CA PHE A 118 6.41 18.09 10.29
C PHE A 118 5.22 17.25 9.84
N CYS A 119 4.02 17.54 10.33
CA CYS A 119 2.80 16.89 9.90
C CYS A 119 2.48 17.18 8.42
N LEU A 120 2.68 18.42 7.97
CA LEU A 120 2.50 18.81 6.57
C LEU A 120 3.49 18.09 5.65
N LEU A 121 4.78 18.08 6.01
CA LEU A 121 5.84 17.38 5.25
C LEU A 121 5.58 15.88 5.20
N MET A 122 5.18 15.27 6.33
CA MET A 122 4.79 13.87 6.40
C MET A 122 3.63 13.58 5.46
N THR A 123 2.59 14.41 5.46
CA THR A 123 1.43 14.25 4.59
C THR A 123 1.81 14.37 3.13
N ALA A 124 2.61 15.36 2.74
CA ALA A 124 3.08 15.55 1.37
C ALA A 124 3.85 14.31 0.86
N VAL A 125 4.76 13.78 1.67
CA VAL A 125 5.54 12.58 1.30
C VAL A 125 4.66 11.33 1.28
N ASN A 126 3.65 11.21 2.16
CA ASN A 126 2.71 10.10 2.13
C ASN A 126 1.81 10.13 0.88
N VAL A 127 1.34 11.29 0.45
CA VAL A 127 0.60 11.46 -0.82
C VAL A 127 1.48 11.07 -2.01
N LEU A 128 2.76 11.49 -2.01
CA LEU A 128 3.72 11.10 -3.03
C LEU A 128 3.94 9.58 -3.03
N ASN A 129 4.11 8.98 -1.86
CA ASN A 129 4.24 7.53 -1.70
C ASN A 129 3.01 6.78 -2.22
N ALA A 130 1.80 7.27 -1.90
CA ALA A 130 0.54 6.72 -2.42
C ALA A 130 0.51 6.73 -3.95
N LYS A 131 0.95 7.83 -4.58
CA LYS A 131 1.06 7.93 -6.05
C LYS A 131 1.98 6.85 -6.63
N PHE A 132 3.17 6.64 -6.04
CA PHE A 132 4.10 5.59 -6.49
C PHE A 132 3.54 4.19 -6.29
N MET A 133 2.90 3.92 -5.15
CA MET A 133 2.29 2.62 -4.85
C MET A 133 1.13 2.32 -5.80
N MET A 134 0.29 3.31 -6.11
CA MET A 134 -0.83 3.14 -7.05
C MET A 134 -0.35 2.87 -8.48
N GLN A 135 0.72 3.52 -8.95
CA GLN A 135 1.33 3.22 -10.25
C GLN A 135 1.85 1.77 -10.35
N GLN A 136 2.22 1.17 -9.21
CA GLN A 136 2.66 -0.23 -9.17
C GLN A 136 1.49 -1.23 -9.16
N GLN A 137 0.32 -0.82 -8.66
CA GLN A 137 -0.86 -1.67 -8.49
C GLN A 137 -1.96 -1.40 -9.52
N ASP A 138 -1.71 -0.57 -10.54
CA ASP A 138 -2.70 -0.19 -11.54
C ASP A 138 -3.00 -1.39 -12.48
N THR A 139 -3.83 -2.31 -11.99
CA THR A 139 -4.21 -3.58 -12.62
C THR A 139 -5.58 -3.50 -13.29
N GLY A 140 -5.86 -2.40 -13.99
CA GLY A 140 -7.05 -2.24 -14.83
C GLY A 140 -8.23 -1.54 -14.18
N ALA A 141 -9.15 -1.05 -15.00
CA ALA A 141 -10.30 -0.24 -14.65
C ALA A 141 -11.41 -1.06 -13.97
N GLN A 142 -11.24 -1.40 -12.70
CA GLN A 142 -12.34 -1.89 -11.86
C GLN A 142 -12.87 -0.75 -10.99
N PRO A 143 -14.21 -0.57 -10.87
CA PRO A 143 -14.79 0.49 -10.03
C PRO A 143 -14.39 0.36 -8.55
N GLN A 144 -14.12 -0.86 -8.09
CA GLN A 144 -13.61 -1.14 -6.75
C GLN A 144 -12.17 -0.63 -6.54
N MET A 145 -11.35 -0.62 -7.60
CA MET A 145 -10.01 -0.04 -7.60
C MET A 145 -10.05 1.49 -7.60
N ALA A 146 -11.05 2.10 -8.24
CA ALA A 146 -11.25 3.55 -8.18
C ALA A 146 -11.53 4.03 -6.75
N ALA A 147 -12.39 3.33 -6.00
CA ALA A 147 -12.65 3.63 -4.59
C ALA A 147 -11.38 3.48 -3.74
N MET A 148 -10.59 2.42 -3.98
CA MET A 148 -9.31 2.19 -3.27
C MET A 148 -8.28 3.26 -3.62
N LYS A 149 -8.28 3.76 -4.85
CA LYS A 149 -7.43 4.86 -5.31
C LYS A 149 -7.77 6.16 -4.59
N TRP A 150 -9.04 6.52 -4.51
CA TRP A 150 -9.54 7.67 -3.76
C TRP A 150 -9.17 7.57 -2.27
N MET A 151 -9.39 6.40 -1.66
CA MET A 151 -9.07 6.15 -0.26
C MET A 151 -7.57 6.29 0.03
N SER A 152 -6.72 5.85 -0.89
CA SER A 152 -5.25 5.97 -0.75
C SER A 152 -4.75 7.41 -0.75
N TYR A 153 -5.43 8.34 -1.43
CA TYR A 153 -5.11 9.77 -1.39
C TYR A 153 -5.80 10.49 -0.25
N LEU A 154 -7.04 10.12 0.05
CA LEU A 154 -7.82 10.77 1.11
C LEU A 154 -7.26 10.46 2.51
N MET A 155 -6.79 9.23 2.72
CA MET A 155 -6.28 8.77 4.02
C MET A 155 -5.09 9.61 4.55
N PRO A 156 -4.04 9.90 3.78
CA PRO A 156 -2.96 10.80 4.24
C PRO A 156 -3.43 12.21 4.55
N ILE A 157 -4.41 12.73 3.79
CA ILE A 157 -4.98 14.06 4.03
C ILE A 157 -5.79 14.06 5.33
N MET A 158 -6.56 13.00 5.59
CA MET A 158 -7.28 12.85 6.86
C MET A 158 -6.32 12.74 8.05
N PHE A 159 -5.19 12.06 7.88
CA PHE A 159 -4.16 12.00 8.92
C PHE A 159 -3.53 13.36 9.22
N LEU A 160 -3.48 14.30 8.27
CA LEU A 160 -3.04 15.66 8.54
C LEU A 160 -3.85 16.29 9.68
N PHE A 161 -5.17 16.12 9.64
CA PHE A 161 -6.06 16.68 10.67
C PHE A 161 -5.95 15.98 12.02
N ILE A 162 -5.70 14.67 12.01
CA ILE A 162 -5.58 13.86 13.23
C ILE A 162 -4.20 14.05 13.88
N LEU A 163 -3.13 14.06 13.08
CA LEU A 163 -1.76 14.05 13.58
C LEU A 163 -1.17 15.45 13.76
N ASN A 164 -1.93 16.50 13.42
CA ASN A 164 -1.51 17.89 13.62
C ASN A 164 -1.22 18.22 15.10
N ASP A 165 -2.02 17.66 16.01
CA ASP A 165 -1.86 17.83 17.47
C ASP A 165 -0.91 16.80 18.11
N TYR A 166 -0.33 15.90 17.29
CA TYR A 166 0.57 14.85 17.79
C TYR A 166 2.01 15.31 17.91
N PRO A 167 2.83 14.62 18.74
CA PRO A 167 4.22 14.97 18.95
C PRO A 167 5.03 15.12 17.66
N ALA A 168 5.80 16.20 17.56
CA ALA A 168 6.68 16.51 16.44
C ALA A 168 7.65 15.37 16.12
N GLY A 169 8.16 14.67 17.15
CA GLY A 169 9.04 13.52 17.00
C GLY A 169 8.37 12.34 16.26
N LEU A 170 7.07 12.11 16.46
CA LEU A 170 6.31 11.10 15.74
C LEU A 170 6.16 11.46 14.25
N ASN A 171 5.73 12.69 13.97
CA ASN A 171 5.56 13.22 12.63
C ASN A 171 6.88 13.21 11.85
N TYR A 172 7.97 13.63 12.49
CA TYR A 172 9.32 13.58 11.93
C TYR A 172 9.76 12.16 11.60
N TYR A 173 9.58 11.20 12.51
CA TYR A 173 9.90 9.80 12.24
C TYR A 173 9.16 9.27 11.02
N TYR A 174 7.84 9.55 10.91
CA TYR A 174 7.05 9.11 9.76
C TYR A 174 7.47 9.80 8.47
N PHE A 175 7.77 11.08 8.52
CA PHE A 175 8.28 11.83 7.38
C PHE A 175 9.55 11.19 6.83
N ILE A 176 10.58 11.02 7.65
CA ILE A 176 11.87 10.42 7.24
C ILE A 176 11.69 8.96 6.84
N SER A 177 10.90 8.19 7.59
CA SER A 177 10.64 6.78 7.31
C SER A 177 9.98 6.58 5.93
N THR A 178 9.01 7.42 5.58
CA THR A 178 8.32 7.36 4.30
C THR A 178 9.22 7.88 3.18
N LEU A 179 9.98 8.94 3.41
CA LEU A 179 10.95 9.48 2.46
C LEU A 179 11.98 8.41 2.06
N ILE A 180 12.57 7.71 3.03
CA ILE A 180 13.50 6.60 2.79
C ILE A 180 12.80 5.50 1.96
N SER A 181 11.53 5.18 2.24
CA SER A 181 10.78 4.18 1.50
C SER A 181 10.55 4.59 0.04
N VAL A 182 10.22 5.86 -0.20
CA VAL A 182 10.05 6.42 -1.56
C VAL A 182 11.37 6.37 -2.32
N LEU A 183 12.47 6.83 -1.71
CA LEU A 183 13.80 6.80 -2.31
C LEU A 183 14.23 5.37 -2.64
N THR A 184 14.04 4.43 -1.70
CA THR A 184 14.31 3.00 -1.90
C THR A 184 13.52 2.47 -3.10
N THR A 185 12.24 2.78 -3.18
CA THR A 185 11.38 2.36 -4.29
C THR A 185 11.86 2.91 -5.64
N ILE A 186 12.30 4.17 -5.69
CA ILE A 186 12.84 4.79 -6.90
C ILE A 186 14.14 4.11 -7.33
N VAL A 187 15.05 3.86 -6.39
CA VAL A 187 16.31 3.16 -6.67
C VAL A 187 16.04 1.75 -7.19
N LEU A 188 15.18 0.99 -6.51
CA LEU A 188 14.82 -0.36 -6.91
C LEU A 188 14.16 -0.39 -8.29
N ARG A 189 13.35 0.62 -8.62
CA ARG A 189 12.73 0.75 -9.94
C ARG A 189 13.74 0.97 -11.06
N LYS A 190 14.79 1.76 -10.79
CA LYS A 190 15.86 2.01 -11.76
C LYS A 190 16.79 0.81 -11.96
N THR A 191 17.00 0.01 -10.89
CA THR A 191 17.91 -1.14 -10.92
C THR A 191 17.24 -2.44 -11.37
N THR A 192 15.90 -2.49 -11.40
CA THR A 192 15.18 -3.71 -11.81
C THR A 192 14.92 -3.68 -13.31
N ASP A 193 15.47 -4.65 -14.03
CA ASP A 193 15.22 -4.86 -15.46
C ASP A 193 13.88 -5.59 -15.64
N GLU A 194 12.87 -4.87 -16.14
CA GLU A 194 11.52 -5.39 -16.38
C GLU A 194 11.50 -6.47 -17.48
N ALA A 195 12.40 -6.38 -18.48
CA ALA A 195 12.47 -7.35 -19.56
C ALA A 195 12.98 -8.70 -19.06
N GLN A 196 14.04 -8.69 -18.23
CA GLN A 196 14.55 -9.91 -17.60
C GLN A 196 13.50 -10.54 -16.67
N LEU A 197 12.77 -9.71 -15.93
CA LEU A 197 11.72 -10.17 -15.03
C LEU A 197 10.57 -10.83 -15.81
N LEU A 198 10.18 -10.28 -16.96
CA LEU A 198 9.17 -10.88 -17.85
C LEU A 198 9.63 -12.23 -18.39
N ALA A 199 10.88 -12.30 -18.88
CA ALA A 199 11.46 -13.55 -19.39
C ALA A 199 11.49 -14.64 -18.31
N GLN A 200 11.85 -14.31 -17.07
CA GLN A 200 11.78 -15.24 -15.93
C GLN A 200 10.36 -15.72 -15.64
N LEU A 201 9.38 -14.84 -15.73
CA LEU A 201 7.97 -15.18 -15.50
C LEU A 201 7.45 -16.11 -16.61
N GLU A 202 7.84 -15.89 -17.86
CA GLU A 202 7.46 -16.77 -18.97
C GLU A 202 8.10 -18.15 -18.86
N MET A 203 9.35 -18.25 -18.40
CA MET A 203 9.98 -19.53 -18.07
C MET A 203 9.26 -20.25 -16.92
N ASN A 204 8.84 -19.54 -15.89
CA ASN A 204 8.10 -20.10 -14.75
C ASN A 204 6.75 -20.67 -15.18
N LYS A 205 6.05 -20.03 -16.15
CA LYS A 205 4.78 -20.53 -16.70
C LYS A 205 4.93 -21.92 -17.33
N LYS A 206 6.11 -22.24 -17.90
CA LYS A 206 6.41 -23.52 -18.52
C LYS A 206 6.75 -24.63 -17.51
N ASP A 207 7.02 -24.27 -16.24
CA ASP A 207 7.43 -25.22 -15.20
C ASP A 207 6.29 -25.46 -14.19
N PRO A 208 5.57 -26.60 -14.26
CA PRO A 208 4.43 -26.88 -13.40
C PRO A 208 4.79 -27.02 -11.90
N LYS A 209 6.06 -27.23 -11.56
CA LYS A 209 6.52 -27.30 -10.16
C LYS A 209 6.60 -25.92 -9.50
N LYS A 210 6.81 -24.85 -10.28
CA LYS A 210 6.90 -23.48 -9.79
C LYS A 210 5.55 -22.76 -9.74
N THR A 211 4.55 -23.30 -10.43
CA THR A 211 3.16 -22.78 -10.45
C THR A 211 2.27 -23.36 -9.35
N LYS A 212 2.83 -24.10 -8.37
CA LYS A 212 2.04 -24.57 -7.22
C LYS A 212 1.40 -23.36 -6.51
N GLN A 213 0.07 -23.30 -6.60
CA GLN A 213 -0.74 -22.34 -5.84
C GLN A 213 -0.34 -22.37 -4.38
N SER A 214 -0.09 -21.22 -3.78
CA SER A 214 0.04 -21.15 -2.33
C SER A 214 -1.25 -21.70 -1.73
N GLY A 215 -1.18 -22.45 -0.63
CA GLY A 215 -2.37 -23.07 -0.01
C GLY A 215 -3.47 -22.05 0.33
N PHE A 216 -3.14 -20.78 0.43
CA PHE A 216 -4.07 -19.68 0.61
C PHE A 216 -4.82 -19.34 -0.71
N ALA A 217 -4.17 -19.29 -1.85
CA ALA A 217 -4.82 -19.05 -3.14
C ALA A 217 -5.80 -20.19 -3.49
N ALA A 218 -5.45 -21.44 -3.18
CA ALA A 218 -6.33 -22.60 -3.33
C ALA A 218 -7.56 -22.50 -2.41
N ARG A 219 -7.39 -22.02 -1.18
CA ARG A 219 -8.52 -21.79 -0.26
C ARG A 219 -9.45 -20.67 -0.71
N LEU A 220 -8.88 -19.58 -1.24
CA LEU A 220 -9.65 -18.47 -1.77
C LEU A 220 -10.48 -18.90 -3.00
N GLU A 221 -9.91 -19.68 -3.90
CA GLU A 221 -10.60 -20.25 -5.06
C GLU A 221 -11.73 -21.22 -4.63
N ALA A 222 -11.49 -22.04 -3.63
CA ALA A 222 -12.51 -22.93 -3.07
C ALA A 222 -13.67 -22.12 -2.44
N MET A 223 -13.37 -21.05 -1.69
CA MET A 223 -14.41 -20.18 -1.13
C MET A 223 -15.22 -19.46 -2.23
N GLN A 224 -14.58 -19.02 -3.30
CA GLN A 224 -15.26 -18.38 -4.42
C GLN A 224 -16.18 -19.35 -5.16
N LYS A 225 -15.74 -20.59 -5.39
CA LYS A 225 -16.58 -21.64 -5.99
C LYS A 225 -17.80 -21.93 -5.13
N GLN A 226 -17.63 -22.03 -3.80
CA GLN A 226 -18.77 -22.21 -2.88
C GLN A 226 -19.76 -21.03 -2.92
N GLN A 227 -19.28 -19.80 -3.04
CA GLN A 227 -20.15 -18.63 -3.18
C GLN A 227 -20.93 -18.64 -4.52
N GLU A 228 -20.30 -19.06 -5.61
CA GLU A 228 -20.98 -19.21 -6.90
C GLU A 228 -22.05 -20.31 -6.87
N GLU A 229 -21.75 -21.45 -6.27
CA GLU A 229 -22.72 -22.53 -6.10
C GLU A 229 -23.91 -22.10 -5.24
N MET A 230 -23.67 -21.38 -4.14
CA MET A 230 -24.73 -20.80 -3.32
C MET A 230 -25.58 -19.78 -4.08
N LYS A 231 -24.97 -18.94 -4.94
CA LYS A 231 -25.72 -17.99 -5.78
C LYS A 231 -26.57 -18.70 -6.83
N LYS A 232 -26.03 -19.73 -7.51
CA LYS A 232 -26.76 -20.53 -8.48
C LYS A 232 -27.93 -21.29 -7.82
N ALA A 233 -27.70 -21.83 -6.63
CA ALA A 233 -28.74 -22.53 -5.85
C ALA A 233 -29.87 -21.57 -5.39
N ARG A 234 -29.56 -20.29 -5.13
CA ARG A 234 -30.58 -19.27 -4.81
C ARG A 234 -31.33 -18.78 -6.03
N GLN A 235 -30.72 -18.73 -7.21
CA GLN A 235 -31.36 -18.33 -8.45
C GLN A 235 -32.22 -19.45 -9.07
N GLY A 236 -31.87 -20.72 -8.83
CA GLY A 236 -32.67 -21.87 -9.29
C GLY A 236 -33.90 -22.19 -8.42
N LYS A 237 -34.11 -21.46 -7.31
CA LYS A 237 -35.28 -21.59 -6.43
C LYS A 237 -36.32 -20.47 -6.62
N LYS A 238 -36.14 -19.62 -7.61
CA LYS A 238 -37.15 -18.67 -8.10
C LYS A 238 -37.66 -19.12 -9.46
#